data_b72d47b4503d065098cd0b3f5be94a9c
#
_entry.id   b72d47b4503d065098cd0b3f5be94a9c
#
_cell.length_a   1.000
_cell.length_b   1.000
_cell.length_c   1.000
_cell.angle_alpha   90.00
_cell.angle_beta   90.00
_cell.angle_gamma   90.00
#
_symmetry.space_group_name_H-M   'P 1'
#
loop_
_entity.id
_entity.type
_entity.pdbx_description
1 polymer ?
#
loop_
_entity_poly.entity_id
_entity_poly.type
_entity_poly.pdbx_seq_one_letter_code
_entity_poly.pdbx_strand_id
1 'polypeptide(L)'
;MMAKVVGLIGEDESDTDVLGTIIRKASPTRRFKFKTFHGHGKGKIIGKCNQWAKNLRDRECTALVLAQDLDEESYAKVVNELKNALEPSTIANYCIVIPVRMIEAWILSDAEAIKTALNLPSTPNDIPNPESLMDPKSKLRDLIYTLSQKRRRYMLTKDNGRIAAHLRIE
;
A
#
# COMPACT_ATOMS: atom_id res chain seq x y z
N MET A 1 0.24 26.01 -8.32
CA MET A 1 1.08 25.29 -7.33
C MET A 1 1.75 24.14 -8.05
N MET A 2 3.09 24.01 -8.00
CA MET A 2 3.81 22.88 -8.62
C MET A 2 3.45 21.57 -7.92
N ALA A 3 3.39 20.47 -8.70
CA ALA A 3 3.15 19.14 -8.14
C ALA A 3 4.37 18.67 -7.33
N LYS A 4 4.14 18.13 -6.13
CA LYS A 4 5.20 17.46 -5.37
C LYS A 4 5.52 16.11 -5.99
N VAL A 5 6.79 15.81 -6.22
CA VAL A 5 7.24 14.51 -6.72
C VAL A 5 7.62 13.65 -5.53
N VAL A 6 6.95 12.51 -5.37
CA VAL A 6 7.12 11.57 -4.24
C VAL A 6 7.55 10.22 -4.79
N GLY A 7 8.61 9.66 -4.24
CA GLY A 7 9.03 8.29 -4.49
C GLY A 7 8.20 7.32 -3.64
N LEU A 8 7.75 6.23 -4.24
CA LEU A 8 7.11 5.13 -3.52
C LEU A 8 7.90 3.84 -3.79
N ILE A 9 8.22 3.13 -2.73
CA ILE A 9 8.82 1.80 -2.80
C ILE A 9 7.87 0.84 -2.05
N GLY A 10 7.47 -0.23 -2.69
CA GLY A 10 6.60 -1.26 -2.12
C GLY A 10 7.01 -2.66 -2.56
N GLU A 11 6.37 -3.68 -2.00
CA GLU A 11 6.63 -5.05 -2.40
C GLU A 11 6.12 -5.33 -3.81
N ASP A 12 4.95 -4.79 -4.14
CA ASP A 12 4.39 -4.90 -5.48
C ASP A 12 3.73 -3.57 -5.96
N GLU A 13 3.20 -3.59 -7.19
CA GLU A 13 2.53 -2.45 -7.80
C GLU A 13 1.27 -2.06 -7.02
N SER A 14 0.55 -3.05 -6.48
CA SER A 14 -0.67 -2.84 -5.71
C SER A 14 -0.40 -1.98 -4.47
N ASP A 15 0.69 -2.21 -3.75
CA ASP A 15 1.04 -1.45 -2.55
C ASP A 15 1.27 0.02 -2.87
N THR A 16 2.05 0.28 -3.92
CA THR A 16 2.34 1.65 -4.33
C THR A 16 1.10 2.38 -4.85
N ASP A 17 0.17 1.68 -5.50
CA ASP A 17 -1.10 2.23 -5.97
C ASP A 17 -2.02 2.59 -4.81
N VAL A 18 -2.15 1.72 -3.82
CA VAL A 18 -2.91 1.98 -2.59
C VAL A 18 -2.33 3.17 -1.85
N LEU A 19 -1.02 3.19 -1.60
CA LEU A 19 -0.33 4.29 -0.91
C LEU A 19 -0.48 5.61 -1.66
N GLY A 20 -0.24 5.62 -2.97
CA GLY A 20 -0.39 6.82 -3.78
C GLY A 20 -1.82 7.38 -3.73
N THR A 21 -2.81 6.50 -3.69
CA THR A 21 -4.22 6.88 -3.56
C THR A 21 -4.52 7.45 -2.18
N ILE A 22 -4.06 6.81 -1.11
CA ILE A 22 -4.20 7.30 0.27
C ILE A 22 -3.56 8.69 0.43
N ILE A 23 -2.33 8.87 -0.07
CA ILE A 23 -1.62 10.16 0.00
C ILE A 23 -2.40 11.27 -0.70
N ARG A 24 -2.98 11.00 -1.88
CA ARG A 24 -3.82 11.99 -2.58
C ARG A 24 -5.06 12.35 -1.77
N LYS A 25 -5.72 11.36 -1.18
CA LYS A 25 -6.94 11.58 -0.37
C LYS A 25 -6.64 12.34 0.92
N ALA A 26 -5.55 12.02 1.60
CA ALA A 26 -5.13 12.72 2.82
C ALA A 26 -4.69 14.18 2.59
N SER A 27 -4.42 14.56 1.35
CA SER A 27 -4.00 15.93 1.01
C SER A 27 -4.65 16.42 -0.29
N PRO A 28 -5.98 16.60 -0.31
CA PRO A 28 -6.75 16.87 -1.53
C PRO A 28 -6.39 18.20 -2.21
N THR A 29 -5.85 19.15 -1.46
CA THR A 29 -5.45 20.47 -1.98
C THR A 29 -4.07 20.45 -2.66
N ARG A 30 -3.32 19.35 -2.55
CA ARG A 30 -1.98 19.21 -3.12
C ARG A 30 -1.99 18.32 -4.35
N ARG A 31 -1.16 18.66 -5.33
CA ARG A 31 -0.94 17.81 -6.50
C ARG A 31 0.31 16.97 -6.28
N PHE A 32 0.20 15.65 -6.51
CA PHE A 32 1.29 14.71 -6.39
C PHE A 32 1.58 14.03 -7.74
N LYS A 33 2.87 13.86 -8.03
CA LYS A 33 3.38 12.92 -9.03
C LYS A 33 4.13 11.83 -8.30
N PHE A 34 3.87 10.59 -8.61
CA PHE A 34 4.57 9.45 -8.00
C PHE A 34 5.56 8.84 -8.98
N LYS A 35 6.69 8.40 -8.43
CA LYS A 35 7.70 7.57 -9.08
C LYS A 35 7.85 6.32 -8.24
N THR A 36 7.75 5.14 -8.83
CA THR A 36 7.62 3.89 -8.09
C THR A 36 8.76 2.92 -8.37
N PHE A 37 9.07 2.10 -7.37
CA PHE A 37 9.86 0.88 -7.49
C PHE A 37 9.15 -0.25 -6.74
N HIS A 38 9.25 -1.48 -7.26
CA HIS A 38 8.62 -2.67 -6.71
C HIS A 38 9.66 -3.75 -6.44
N GLY A 39 9.61 -4.33 -5.22
CA GLY A 39 10.56 -5.32 -4.76
C GLY A 39 10.31 -6.72 -5.32
N HIS A 40 9.05 -7.08 -5.55
CA HIS A 40 8.64 -8.47 -5.75
C HIS A 40 9.16 -9.37 -4.62
N GLY A 41 9.00 -8.88 -3.39
CA GLY A 41 9.36 -9.53 -2.14
C GLY A 41 10.36 -8.73 -1.29
N LYS A 42 10.29 -8.96 0.02
CA LYS A 42 11.03 -8.26 1.08
C LYS A 42 12.56 -8.21 0.86
N GLY A 43 13.17 -9.35 0.54
CA GLY A 43 14.64 -9.43 0.39
C GLY A 43 15.18 -8.48 -0.68
N LYS A 44 14.41 -8.23 -1.75
CA LYS A 44 14.79 -7.32 -2.81
C LYS A 44 14.63 -5.85 -2.40
N ILE A 45 13.62 -5.54 -1.58
CA ILE A 45 13.48 -4.19 -1.02
C ILE A 45 14.72 -3.86 -0.21
N ILE A 46 15.06 -4.68 0.77
CA ILE A 46 16.23 -4.47 1.64
C ILE A 46 17.52 -4.31 0.81
N GLY A 47 17.75 -5.20 -0.16
CA GLY A 47 18.97 -5.18 -0.99
C GLY A 47 19.06 -4.02 -1.98
N LYS A 48 17.95 -3.39 -2.37
CA LYS A 48 17.89 -2.37 -3.42
C LYS A 48 17.45 -0.98 -2.94
N CYS A 49 16.95 -0.88 -1.72
CA CYS A 49 16.31 0.32 -1.18
C CYS A 49 17.17 1.57 -1.35
N ASN A 50 18.45 1.52 -0.96
CA ASN A 50 19.36 2.66 -1.08
C ASN A 50 19.58 3.07 -2.54
N GLN A 51 19.79 2.09 -3.44
CA GLN A 51 19.96 2.37 -4.87
C GLN A 51 18.70 3.00 -5.47
N TRP A 52 17.52 2.50 -5.10
CA TRP A 52 16.26 3.06 -5.57
C TRP A 52 16.01 4.46 -5.00
N ALA A 53 16.35 4.72 -3.73
CA ALA A 53 16.27 6.05 -3.16
C ALA A 53 17.15 7.07 -3.90
N LYS A 54 18.38 6.68 -4.29
CA LYS A 54 19.24 7.50 -5.14
C LYS A 54 18.61 7.78 -6.50
N ASN A 55 18.11 6.75 -7.17
CA ASN A 55 17.42 6.92 -8.45
C ASN A 55 16.19 7.82 -8.35
N LEU A 56 15.41 7.69 -7.28
CA LEU A 56 14.24 8.53 -7.04
C LEU A 56 14.63 9.99 -6.82
N ARG A 57 15.72 10.26 -6.07
CA ARG A 57 16.26 11.60 -5.92
C ARG A 57 16.67 12.19 -7.28
N ASP A 58 17.39 11.42 -8.09
CA ASP A 58 17.85 11.86 -9.42
C ASP A 58 16.67 12.10 -10.39
N ARG A 59 15.51 11.54 -10.06
CA ARG A 59 14.22 11.79 -10.74
C ARG A 59 13.40 12.88 -10.04
N GLU A 60 14.04 13.76 -9.27
CA GLU A 60 13.47 14.93 -8.61
C GLU A 60 12.46 14.60 -7.49
N CYS A 61 12.48 13.41 -6.92
CA CYS A 61 11.65 13.10 -5.76
C CYS A 61 12.17 13.85 -4.52
N THR A 62 11.30 14.63 -3.89
CA THR A 62 11.61 15.42 -2.69
C THR A 62 11.18 14.73 -1.39
N ALA A 63 10.44 13.65 -1.51
CA ALA A 63 10.02 12.79 -0.40
C ALA A 63 9.97 11.33 -0.86
N LEU A 64 10.08 10.42 0.10
CA LEU A 64 10.05 8.98 -0.12
C LEU A 64 9.08 8.33 0.86
N VAL A 65 8.23 7.43 0.37
CA VAL A 65 7.47 6.49 1.19
C VAL A 65 7.94 5.08 0.86
N LEU A 66 8.39 4.36 1.87
CA LEU A 66 8.81 2.97 1.78
C LEU A 66 7.83 2.11 2.55
N ALA A 67 7.16 1.20 1.86
CA ALA A 67 6.23 0.26 2.46
C ALA A 67 6.74 -1.18 2.38
N GLN A 68 6.50 -1.91 3.45
CA GLN A 68 6.74 -3.33 3.54
C GLN A 68 5.75 -3.95 4.51
N ASP A 69 5.13 -5.05 4.11
CA ASP A 69 4.22 -5.80 4.97
C ASP A 69 4.95 -6.34 6.20
N LEU A 70 4.27 -6.34 7.35
CA LEU A 70 4.84 -6.88 8.60
C LEU A 70 4.91 -8.39 8.59
N ASP A 71 3.96 -9.04 7.92
CA ASP A 71 3.78 -10.50 7.93
C ASP A 71 3.70 -11.07 9.36
N GLU A 72 4.62 -11.97 9.70
CA GLU A 72 4.75 -12.58 11.03
C GLU A 72 5.95 -12.06 11.82
N GLU A 73 6.61 -11.00 11.32
CA GLU A 73 7.80 -10.49 11.96
C GLU A 73 7.51 -9.47 13.08
N SER A 74 8.50 -9.15 13.89
CA SER A 74 8.36 -8.08 14.87
C SER A 74 8.53 -6.72 14.19
N TYR A 75 7.66 -5.78 14.56
CA TYR A 75 7.70 -4.41 14.06
C TYR A 75 9.07 -3.74 14.23
N ALA A 76 9.68 -3.89 15.40
CA ALA A 76 10.98 -3.31 15.69
C ALA A 76 12.08 -3.85 14.75
N LYS A 77 12.04 -5.15 14.44
CA LYS A 77 12.98 -5.78 13.50
C LYS A 77 12.82 -5.19 12.11
N VAL A 78 11.60 -5.17 11.57
CA VAL A 78 11.32 -4.67 10.22
C VAL A 78 11.69 -3.20 10.08
N VAL A 79 11.33 -2.35 11.06
CA VAL A 79 11.71 -0.92 11.06
C VAL A 79 13.23 -0.75 11.02
N ASN A 80 13.97 -1.50 11.85
CA ASN A 80 15.42 -1.38 11.90
C ASN A 80 16.08 -1.85 10.60
N GLU A 81 15.61 -2.95 10.02
CA GLU A 81 16.11 -3.44 8.73
C GLU A 81 15.90 -2.41 7.62
N LEU A 82 14.70 -1.80 7.54
CA LEU A 82 14.39 -0.80 6.52
C LEU A 82 15.16 0.51 6.74
N LYS A 83 15.31 0.96 7.98
CA LYS A 83 16.15 2.14 8.29
C LYS A 83 17.61 1.90 7.87
N ASN A 84 18.19 0.77 8.23
CA ASN A 84 19.55 0.42 7.84
C ASN A 84 19.72 0.30 6.32
N ALA A 85 18.72 -0.26 5.64
CA ALA A 85 18.71 -0.38 4.18
C ALA A 85 18.60 0.99 3.47
N LEU A 86 17.98 1.98 4.11
CA LEU A 86 17.89 3.35 3.57
C LEU A 86 19.16 4.18 3.82
N GLU A 87 19.99 3.80 4.77
CA GLU A 87 21.21 4.56 5.07
C GLU A 87 22.35 4.25 4.08
N PRO A 88 23.09 5.27 3.61
CA PRO A 88 22.81 6.68 3.73
C PRO A 88 21.75 7.16 2.73
N SER A 89 20.53 7.43 3.18
CA SER A 89 19.48 7.94 2.29
C SER A 89 19.85 9.33 1.80
N THR A 90 19.64 9.54 0.52
CA THR A 90 19.84 10.83 -0.14
C THR A 90 18.55 11.66 -0.18
N ILE A 91 17.43 11.12 0.29
CA ILE A 91 16.15 11.82 0.45
C ILE A 91 15.89 11.97 1.95
N ALA A 92 16.07 13.18 2.48
CA ALA A 92 15.94 13.45 3.91
C ALA A 92 14.51 13.28 4.43
N ASN A 93 13.51 13.57 3.60
CA ASN A 93 12.09 13.44 3.95
C ASN A 93 11.60 12.04 3.55
N TYR A 94 11.62 11.11 4.47
CA TYR A 94 11.07 9.78 4.22
C TYR A 94 10.11 9.30 5.31
N CYS A 95 9.22 8.41 4.94
CA CYS A 95 8.29 7.72 5.83
C CYS A 95 8.38 6.21 5.57
N ILE A 96 8.51 5.43 6.63
CA ILE A 96 8.40 3.97 6.58
C ILE A 96 6.98 3.60 7.00
N VAL A 97 6.30 2.84 6.18
CA VAL A 97 4.93 2.37 6.35
C VAL A 97 4.95 0.85 6.47
N ILE A 98 4.43 0.33 7.56
CA ILE A 98 4.41 -1.11 7.82
C ILE A 98 2.97 -1.54 8.12
N PRO A 99 2.21 -1.99 7.11
CA PRO A 99 0.91 -2.60 7.33
C PRO A 99 1.04 -3.82 8.24
N VAL A 100 0.19 -3.93 9.25
CA VAL A 100 0.13 -5.13 10.09
C VAL A 100 -0.43 -6.28 9.24
N ARG A 101 0.30 -7.38 9.19
CA ARG A 101 0.13 -8.45 8.21
C ARG A 101 0.43 -7.98 6.80
N MET A 102 -0.53 -7.34 6.14
CA MET A 102 -0.40 -6.86 4.76
C MET A 102 -1.40 -5.73 4.45
N ILE A 103 -1.19 -5.02 3.38
CA ILE A 103 -1.98 -3.85 2.99
C ILE A 103 -3.46 -4.17 2.75
N GLU A 104 -3.82 -5.40 2.42
CA GLU A 104 -5.20 -5.84 2.27
C GLU A 104 -6.00 -5.78 3.58
N ALA A 105 -5.34 -5.80 4.74
CA ALA A 105 -6.01 -5.57 6.03
C ALA A 105 -6.63 -4.17 6.08
N TRP A 106 -5.94 -3.15 5.55
CA TRP A 106 -6.49 -1.80 5.46
C TRP A 106 -7.68 -1.72 4.51
N ILE A 107 -7.63 -2.44 3.40
CA ILE A 107 -8.75 -2.53 2.44
C ILE A 107 -9.97 -3.17 3.10
N LEU A 108 -9.77 -4.23 3.87
CA LEU A 108 -10.83 -4.94 4.58
C LEU A 108 -11.48 -4.13 5.70
N SER A 109 -10.86 -3.04 6.15
CA SER A 109 -11.42 -2.17 7.20
C SER A 109 -12.64 -1.36 6.75
N ASP A 110 -12.89 -1.24 5.44
CA ASP A 110 -14.01 -0.45 4.90
C ASP A 110 -14.87 -1.27 3.93
N ALA A 111 -15.88 -1.92 4.47
CA ALA A 111 -16.81 -2.78 3.73
C ALA A 111 -17.58 -2.00 2.63
N GLU A 112 -17.95 -0.75 2.90
CA GLU A 112 -18.66 0.09 1.91
C GLU A 112 -17.75 0.51 0.76
N ALA A 113 -16.47 0.77 1.03
CA ALA A 113 -15.49 1.04 -0.01
C ALA A 113 -15.34 -0.16 -0.96
N ILE A 114 -15.28 -1.38 -0.43
CA ILE A 114 -15.19 -2.61 -1.23
C ILE A 114 -16.43 -2.75 -2.12
N LYS A 115 -17.62 -2.62 -1.55
CA LYS A 115 -18.89 -2.71 -2.30
C LYS A 115 -18.93 -1.68 -3.43
N THR A 116 -18.68 -0.41 -3.09
CA THR A 116 -18.80 0.71 -4.03
C THR A 116 -17.78 0.59 -5.16
N ALA A 117 -16.51 0.35 -4.84
CA ALA A 117 -15.45 0.22 -5.82
C ALA A 117 -15.67 -0.90 -6.82
N LEU A 118 -16.21 -2.03 -6.35
CA LEU A 118 -16.37 -3.24 -7.15
C LEU A 118 -17.79 -3.45 -7.67
N ASN A 119 -18.71 -2.53 -7.35
CA ASN A 119 -20.13 -2.63 -7.68
C ASN A 119 -20.75 -3.99 -7.29
N LEU A 120 -20.52 -4.38 -6.03
CA LEU A 120 -21.03 -5.63 -5.49
C LEU A 120 -22.52 -5.48 -5.14
N PRO A 121 -23.32 -6.55 -5.27
CA PRO A 121 -24.76 -6.51 -5.02
C PRO A 121 -25.12 -6.24 -3.55
N SER A 122 -24.22 -6.55 -2.62
CA SER A 122 -24.40 -6.30 -1.18
C SER A 122 -23.10 -5.87 -0.54
N THR A 123 -23.23 -5.15 0.59
CA THR A 123 -22.09 -4.79 1.42
C THR A 123 -21.58 -6.02 2.17
N PRO A 124 -20.26 -6.23 2.22
CA PRO A 124 -19.66 -7.23 3.10
C PRO A 124 -20.01 -6.96 4.57
N ASN A 125 -20.05 -8.02 5.37
CA ASN A 125 -20.06 -7.83 6.82
C ASN A 125 -18.77 -7.18 7.27
N ASP A 126 -18.86 -6.25 8.20
CA ASP A 126 -17.70 -5.63 8.80
C ASP A 126 -16.78 -6.66 9.44
N ILE A 127 -15.49 -6.45 9.28
CA ILE A 127 -14.44 -7.23 9.94
C ILE A 127 -13.85 -6.33 11.04
N PRO A 128 -14.18 -6.59 12.32
CA PRO A 128 -13.82 -5.66 13.40
C PRO A 128 -12.32 -5.41 13.57
N ASN A 129 -11.50 -6.39 13.23
CA ASN A 129 -10.04 -6.27 13.30
C ASN A 129 -9.38 -7.01 12.13
N PRO A 130 -9.32 -6.40 10.94
CA PRO A 130 -8.74 -7.05 9.77
C PRO A 130 -7.24 -7.40 9.94
N GLU A 131 -6.52 -6.63 10.76
CA GLU A 131 -5.10 -6.86 11.05
C GLU A 131 -4.85 -8.12 11.90
N SER A 132 -5.88 -8.69 12.54
CA SER A 132 -5.78 -9.97 13.24
C SER A 132 -5.92 -11.20 12.33
N LEU A 133 -6.31 -11.00 11.08
CA LEU A 133 -6.43 -12.09 10.13
C LEU A 133 -5.05 -12.63 9.76
N MET A 134 -4.92 -13.95 9.66
CA MET A 134 -3.66 -14.56 9.21
C MET A 134 -3.36 -14.29 7.74
N ASP A 135 -4.40 -14.26 6.91
CA ASP A 135 -4.30 -14.01 5.46
C ASP A 135 -5.41 -13.04 4.99
N PRO A 136 -5.24 -11.71 5.18
CA PRO A 136 -6.17 -10.71 4.70
C PRO A 136 -6.44 -10.77 3.20
N LYS A 137 -5.43 -11.11 2.40
CA LYS A 137 -5.52 -11.21 0.95
C LYS A 137 -6.46 -12.33 0.50
N SER A 138 -6.31 -13.53 1.07
CA SER A 138 -7.24 -14.63 0.81
C SER A 138 -8.65 -14.30 1.29
N LYS A 139 -8.78 -13.66 2.45
CA LYS A 139 -10.08 -13.21 2.97
C LYS A 139 -10.76 -12.24 2.00
N LEU A 140 -10.03 -11.24 1.50
CA LEU A 140 -10.57 -10.27 0.53
C LEU A 140 -11.00 -10.95 -0.77
N ARG A 141 -10.16 -11.86 -1.29
CA ARG A 141 -10.47 -12.66 -2.49
C ARG A 141 -11.76 -13.45 -2.35
N ASP A 142 -11.90 -14.19 -1.25
CA ASP A 142 -13.04 -15.07 -1.02
C ASP A 142 -14.33 -14.28 -0.79
N LEU A 143 -14.22 -13.13 -0.11
CA LEU A 143 -15.31 -12.19 0.09
C LEU A 143 -15.84 -11.64 -1.24
N ILE A 144 -14.95 -11.14 -2.10
CA ILE A 144 -15.31 -10.61 -3.42
C ILE A 144 -15.95 -11.71 -4.28
N TYR A 145 -15.36 -12.90 -4.30
CA TYR A 145 -15.89 -14.03 -5.07
C TYR A 145 -17.30 -14.42 -4.62
N THR A 146 -17.51 -14.53 -3.32
CA THR A 146 -18.81 -14.90 -2.74
C THR A 146 -19.86 -13.83 -3.01
N LEU A 147 -19.58 -12.56 -2.70
CA LEU A 147 -20.55 -11.47 -2.87
C LEU A 147 -20.87 -11.16 -4.32
N SER A 148 -19.96 -11.42 -5.23
CA SER A 148 -20.23 -11.31 -6.67
C SER A 148 -21.01 -12.50 -7.22
N GLN A 149 -21.51 -13.42 -6.38
CA GLN A 149 -22.16 -14.66 -6.81
C GLN A 149 -21.26 -15.49 -7.74
N LYS A 150 -19.96 -15.58 -7.41
CA LYS A 150 -18.92 -16.29 -8.14
C LYS A 150 -18.62 -15.74 -9.55
N ARG A 151 -19.11 -14.53 -9.86
CA ARG A 151 -18.94 -13.91 -11.18
C ARG A 151 -17.67 -13.10 -11.33
N ARG A 152 -17.05 -12.67 -10.19
CA ARG A 152 -15.87 -11.83 -10.16
C ARG A 152 -14.72 -12.52 -9.44
N ARG A 153 -13.55 -12.51 -10.06
CA ARG A 153 -12.29 -12.87 -9.41
C ARG A 153 -11.57 -11.61 -8.95
N TYR A 154 -11.02 -11.64 -7.76
CA TYR A 154 -10.17 -10.57 -7.24
C TYR A 154 -8.89 -10.48 -8.05
N MET A 155 -8.55 -9.26 -8.45
CA MET A 155 -7.34 -8.94 -9.21
C MET A 155 -6.53 -7.90 -8.44
N LEU A 156 -5.49 -8.36 -7.72
CA LEU A 156 -4.65 -7.55 -6.82
C LEU A 156 -4.30 -6.18 -7.43
N THR A 157 -3.65 -6.18 -8.57
CA THR A 157 -3.14 -4.97 -9.24
C THR A 157 -4.21 -4.00 -9.73
N LYS A 158 -5.46 -4.45 -9.85
CA LYS A 158 -6.57 -3.60 -10.31
C LYS A 158 -7.52 -3.22 -9.18
N ASP A 159 -7.83 -4.18 -8.32
CA ASP A 159 -8.91 -4.00 -7.36
C ASP A 159 -8.44 -3.22 -6.13
N ASN A 160 -7.22 -3.42 -5.64
CA ASN A 160 -6.71 -2.72 -4.46
C ASN A 160 -6.69 -1.20 -4.66
N GLY A 161 -6.12 -0.71 -5.75
CA GLY A 161 -6.11 0.72 -6.07
C GLY A 161 -7.51 1.30 -6.25
N ARG A 162 -8.43 0.53 -6.87
CA ARG A 162 -9.84 0.95 -7.01
C ARG A 162 -10.54 1.07 -5.66
N ILE A 163 -10.37 0.09 -4.78
CA ILE A 163 -10.99 0.11 -3.45
C ILE A 163 -10.39 1.25 -2.62
N ALA A 164 -9.06 1.42 -2.68
CA ALA A 164 -8.37 2.51 -1.98
C ALA A 164 -8.93 3.90 -2.32
N ALA A 165 -9.39 4.11 -3.57
CA ALA A 165 -10.01 5.37 -3.97
C ALA A 165 -11.33 5.65 -3.21
N HIS A 166 -11.98 4.66 -2.66
CA HIS A 166 -13.23 4.76 -1.91
C HIS A 166 -13.05 4.65 -0.39
N LEU A 167 -11.87 4.23 0.11
CA LEU A 167 -11.61 4.15 1.56
C LEU A 167 -11.90 5.47 2.25
N ARG A 168 -12.53 5.42 3.40
CA ARG A 168 -12.67 6.57 4.30
C ARG A 168 -11.35 6.76 5.04
N ILE A 169 -10.76 7.95 4.93
CA ILE A 169 -9.52 8.33 5.61
C ILE A 169 -9.92 9.42 6.59
N GLU A 170 -9.87 9.07 7.87
CA GLU A 170 -10.11 9.99 8.98
C GLU A 170 -8.81 10.59 9.50
#